data_9a879abd96f094a20a11a0e0c7bd8296
#
_entry.id   9a879abd96f094a20a11a0e0c7bd8296
#
_cell.length_a   1.000
_cell.length_b   1.000
_cell.length_c   1.000
_cell.angle_alpha   90.00
_cell.angle_beta   90.00
_cell.angle_gamma   90.00
#
_symmetry.space_group_name_H-M   'P 1'
#
loop_
_entity.id
_entity.type
_entity.pdbx_description
1 polymer ?
#
loop_
_entity_poly.entity_id
_entity_poly.type
_entity_poly.pdbx_seq_one_letter_code
_entity_poly.pdbx_strand_id
1 'polypeptide(L)'
;ELMKRFVNGTYPLLFSTFGGNTVACAAGMAVLDVLEREDLIKRGAAIGEYLRQELRRLAEQYPVIGDVRGLGMMTGVELVTDRLTKEPAITQTERLIDDMLARNILIGKSTPNTLKLRPPLIWSRDEVDIFVNAFDDSLRRHQ
;
A
#
# COMPACT_ATOMS: atom_id res chain seq x y z
N GLU A 1 -26.04 -2.26 -17.83
CA GLU A 1 -25.71 -1.37 -18.96
C GLU A 1 -24.24 -1.49 -19.38
N LEU A 2 -23.26 -1.28 -18.48
CA LEU A 2 -21.83 -1.39 -18.73
C LEU A 2 -21.43 -2.78 -19.28
N MET A 3 -21.87 -3.85 -18.64
CA MET A 3 -21.54 -5.21 -19.08
C MET A 3 -22.16 -5.56 -20.45
N LYS A 4 -23.34 -5.01 -20.81
CA LYS A 4 -23.92 -5.19 -22.14
C LYS A 4 -23.09 -4.53 -23.23
N ARG A 5 -22.54 -3.33 -22.98
CA ARG A 5 -21.61 -2.66 -23.91
C ARG A 5 -20.31 -3.43 -24.07
N PHE A 6 -19.83 -4.04 -22.99
CA PHE A 6 -18.62 -4.83 -22.98
C PHE A 6 -18.75 -6.14 -23.78
N VAL A 7 -19.86 -6.84 -23.60
CA VAL A 7 -20.14 -8.12 -24.29
C VAL A 7 -20.49 -7.91 -25.78
N ASN A 8 -21.12 -6.79 -26.14
CA ASN A 8 -21.48 -6.45 -27.52
C ASN A 8 -20.33 -5.80 -28.32
N GLY A 9 -19.14 -5.68 -27.74
CA GLY A 9 -17.95 -5.22 -28.47
C GLY A 9 -17.43 -6.25 -29.45
N THR A 10 -16.66 -5.78 -30.43
CA THR A 10 -16.16 -6.61 -31.54
C THR A 10 -15.18 -7.71 -31.10
N TYR A 11 -14.64 -7.61 -29.88
CA TYR A 11 -13.77 -8.61 -29.25
C TYR A 11 -14.23 -8.90 -27.81
N PRO A 12 -14.40 -10.16 -27.40
CA PRO A 12 -14.63 -10.51 -26.01
C PRO A 12 -13.35 -10.21 -25.21
N LEU A 13 -13.34 -9.09 -24.48
CA LEU A 13 -12.20 -8.64 -23.69
C LEU A 13 -12.01 -9.41 -22.37
N LEU A 14 -13.00 -10.25 -22.01
CA LEU A 14 -12.95 -11.12 -20.83
C LEU A 14 -13.03 -12.58 -21.26
N PHE A 15 -11.87 -13.22 -21.26
CA PHE A 15 -11.76 -14.66 -21.37
C PHE A 15 -11.02 -15.21 -20.15
N SER A 16 -11.58 -16.20 -19.49
CA SER A 16 -10.95 -16.90 -18.39
C SER A 16 -11.25 -18.37 -18.48
N THR A 17 -10.21 -19.20 -18.67
CA THR A 17 -10.34 -20.66 -18.73
C THR A 17 -10.95 -21.24 -17.44
N PHE A 18 -10.64 -20.62 -16.27
CA PHE A 18 -11.12 -21.04 -14.95
C PHE A 18 -12.26 -20.17 -14.42
N GLY A 19 -12.78 -19.23 -15.21
CA GLY A 19 -13.91 -18.39 -14.83
C GLY A 19 -15.15 -19.26 -14.53
N GLY A 20 -15.80 -18.99 -13.40
CA GLY A 20 -16.96 -19.78 -12.96
C GLY A 20 -16.61 -21.11 -12.27
N ASN A 21 -15.31 -21.38 -12.01
CA ASN A 21 -14.91 -22.54 -11.20
C ASN A 21 -15.61 -22.48 -9.83
N THR A 22 -16.28 -23.55 -9.44
CA THR A 22 -17.13 -23.59 -8.22
C THR A 22 -16.33 -23.37 -6.93
N VAL A 23 -15.11 -23.89 -6.87
CA VAL A 23 -14.23 -23.69 -5.69
C VAL A 23 -13.78 -22.23 -5.58
N ALA A 24 -13.38 -21.63 -6.70
CA ALA A 24 -12.99 -20.22 -6.73
C ALA A 24 -14.17 -19.29 -6.39
N CYS A 25 -15.39 -19.61 -6.87
CA CYS A 25 -16.60 -18.87 -6.55
C CYS A 25 -16.94 -18.98 -5.05
N ALA A 26 -16.87 -20.18 -4.47
CA ALA A 26 -17.12 -20.40 -3.06
C ALA A 26 -16.09 -19.65 -2.17
N ALA A 27 -14.80 -19.68 -2.53
CA ALA A 27 -13.76 -18.91 -1.86
C ALA A 27 -14.02 -17.39 -1.97
N GLY A 28 -14.40 -16.91 -3.15
CA GLY A 28 -14.76 -15.50 -3.36
C GLY A 28 -15.95 -15.06 -2.51
N MET A 29 -17.00 -15.86 -2.42
CA MET A 29 -18.15 -15.60 -1.55
C MET A 29 -17.74 -15.52 -0.07
N ALA A 30 -16.93 -16.48 0.40
CA ALA A 30 -16.44 -16.47 1.76
C ALA A 30 -15.62 -15.21 2.11
N VAL A 31 -14.81 -14.71 1.16
CA VAL A 31 -14.09 -13.44 1.33
C VAL A 31 -15.06 -12.26 1.45
N LEU A 32 -16.09 -12.19 0.61
CA LEU A 32 -17.09 -11.12 0.70
C LEU A 32 -17.84 -11.16 2.04
N ASP A 33 -18.24 -12.35 2.50
CA ASP A 33 -18.92 -12.53 3.78
C ASP A 33 -18.04 -12.03 4.96
N VAL A 34 -16.73 -12.29 4.92
CA VAL A 34 -15.78 -11.80 5.94
C VAL A 34 -15.64 -10.29 5.88
N LEU A 35 -15.51 -9.71 4.68
CA LEU A 35 -15.41 -8.27 4.48
C LEU A 35 -16.61 -7.51 5.08
N GLU A 36 -17.83 -8.05 4.87
CA GLU A 36 -19.05 -7.46 5.41
C GLU A 36 -19.18 -7.69 6.93
N ARG A 37 -19.04 -8.95 7.40
CA ARG A 37 -19.21 -9.32 8.80
C ARG A 37 -18.27 -8.59 9.74
N GLU A 38 -17.04 -8.36 9.31
CA GLU A 38 -15.98 -7.74 10.13
C GLU A 38 -15.80 -6.23 9.81
N ASP A 39 -16.63 -5.66 8.95
CA ASP A 39 -16.58 -4.25 8.50
C ASP A 39 -15.15 -3.84 8.06
N LEU A 40 -14.46 -4.75 7.34
CA LEU A 40 -13.04 -4.59 7.04
C LEU A 40 -12.74 -3.39 6.14
N ILE A 41 -13.68 -2.98 5.29
CA ILE A 41 -13.52 -1.80 4.42
C ILE A 41 -13.42 -0.52 5.26
N LYS A 42 -14.33 -0.36 6.22
CA LYS A 42 -14.35 0.81 7.11
C LYS A 42 -13.17 0.79 8.08
N ARG A 43 -12.87 -0.36 8.67
CA ARG A 43 -11.68 -0.54 9.52
C ARG A 43 -10.40 -0.22 8.74
N GLY A 44 -10.24 -0.77 7.54
CA GLY A 44 -9.09 -0.50 6.68
C GLY A 44 -8.96 0.97 6.29
N ALA A 45 -10.07 1.68 6.07
CA ALA A 45 -10.04 3.13 5.84
C ALA A 45 -9.49 3.90 7.06
N ALA A 46 -9.93 3.53 8.28
CA ALA A 46 -9.49 4.17 9.52
C ALA A 46 -8.01 3.86 9.84
N ILE A 47 -7.58 2.60 9.69
CA ILE A 47 -6.19 2.18 9.92
C ILE A 47 -5.26 2.79 8.87
N GLY A 48 -5.67 2.81 7.59
CA GLY A 48 -4.87 3.43 6.54
C GLY A 48 -4.71 4.94 6.72
N GLU A 49 -5.72 5.64 7.26
CA GLU A 49 -5.57 7.05 7.60
C GLU A 49 -4.63 7.24 8.80
N TYR A 50 -4.72 6.39 9.82
CA TYR A 50 -3.78 6.39 10.93
C TYR A 50 -2.33 6.19 10.45
N LEU A 51 -2.09 5.20 9.59
CA LEU A 51 -0.78 4.98 8.97
C LEU A 51 -0.26 6.23 8.26
N ARG A 52 -1.10 6.89 7.44
CA ARG A 52 -0.69 8.11 6.73
C ARG A 52 -0.41 9.28 7.67
N GLN A 53 -1.16 9.42 8.76
CA GLN A 53 -0.91 10.45 9.78
C GLN A 53 0.46 10.26 10.44
N GLU A 54 0.79 9.05 10.86
CA GLU A 54 2.09 8.74 11.45
C GLU A 54 3.24 8.95 10.44
N LEU A 55 3.06 8.55 9.18
CA LEU A 55 4.06 8.80 8.13
C LEU A 55 4.24 10.29 7.82
N ARG A 56 3.17 11.10 7.85
CA ARG A 56 3.28 12.56 7.70
C ARG A 56 4.01 13.18 8.88
N ARG A 57 3.82 12.66 10.10
CA ARG A 57 4.59 13.10 11.27
C ARG A 57 6.09 12.79 11.11
N LEU A 58 6.45 11.65 10.56
CA LEU A 58 7.84 11.36 10.18
C LEU A 58 8.34 12.31 9.07
N ALA A 59 7.50 12.66 8.11
CA ALA A 59 7.87 13.63 7.07
C ALA A 59 8.22 15.02 7.63
N GLU A 60 7.69 15.42 8.78
CA GLU A 60 8.09 16.67 9.46
C GLU A 60 9.53 16.59 9.98
N GLN A 61 9.98 15.39 10.35
CA GLN A 61 11.32 15.16 10.92
C GLN A 61 12.37 14.81 9.83
N TYR A 62 11.92 14.14 8.76
CA TYR A 62 12.79 13.62 7.71
C TYR A 62 12.50 14.29 6.36
N PRO A 63 13.34 15.27 5.95
CA PRO A 63 13.15 15.98 4.68
C PRO A 63 13.16 15.08 3.44
N VAL A 64 13.74 13.88 3.53
CA VAL A 64 13.75 12.89 2.44
C VAL A 64 12.34 12.39 2.09
N ILE A 65 11.37 12.46 3.01
CA ILE A 65 9.97 12.16 2.69
C ILE A 65 9.35 13.38 2.02
N GLY A 66 9.19 13.32 0.70
CA GLY A 66 8.64 14.41 -0.11
C GLY A 66 7.13 14.47 -0.09
N ASP A 67 6.45 13.31 -0.08
CA ASP A 67 4.98 13.23 -0.06
C ASP A 67 4.48 11.91 0.53
N VAL A 68 3.32 11.98 1.19
CA VAL A 68 2.58 10.82 1.73
C VAL A 68 1.13 10.89 1.26
N ARG A 69 0.75 10.00 0.35
CA ARG A 69 -0.57 9.97 -0.28
C ARG A 69 -1.19 8.57 -0.27
N GLY A 70 -2.50 8.49 -0.40
CA GLY A 70 -3.18 7.20 -0.51
C GLY A 70 -4.66 7.24 -0.15
N LEU A 71 -5.30 6.08 -0.30
CA LEU A 71 -6.69 5.85 0.05
C LEU A 71 -6.86 4.46 0.68
N GLY A 72 -7.65 4.36 1.75
CA GLY A 72 -7.79 3.13 2.51
C GLY A 72 -6.42 2.60 2.96
N MET A 73 -6.16 1.32 2.77
CA MET A 73 -4.88 0.68 3.11
C MET A 73 -3.79 0.86 2.05
N MET A 74 -4.08 1.49 0.92
CA MET A 74 -3.07 1.76 -0.10
C MET A 74 -2.39 3.10 0.18
N THR A 75 -1.09 3.09 0.45
CA THR A 75 -0.31 4.29 0.76
C THR A 75 0.97 4.32 -0.06
N GLY A 76 1.27 5.48 -0.64
CA GLY A 76 2.53 5.80 -1.30
C GLY A 76 3.33 6.78 -0.46
N VAL A 77 4.64 6.51 -0.30
CA VAL A 77 5.60 7.43 0.33
C VAL A 77 6.66 7.77 -0.71
N GLU A 78 6.66 9.00 -1.17
CA GLU A 78 7.61 9.50 -2.16
C GLU A 78 8.85 10.04 -1.47
N LEU A 79 10.02 9.57 -1.87
CA LEU A 79 11.30 9.99 -1.30
C LEU A 79 12.02 10.91 -2.30
N VAL A 80 12.51 12.05 -1.80
CA VAL A 80 13.17 13.08 -2.60
C VAL A 80 14.48 13.52 -1.94
N THR A 81 15.47 13.90 -2.73
CA THR A 81 16.71 14.50 -2.23
C THR A 81 16.51 15.97 -1.86
N ASP A 82 15.57 16.63 -2.53
CA ASP A 82 15.19 18.01 -2.29
C ASP A 82 13.69 18.21 -2.51
N ARG A 83 13.00 18.83 -1.53
CA ARG A 83 11.54 19.04 -1.59
C ARG A 83 11.09 20.10 -2.57
N LEU A 84 11.95 21.04 -2.92
CA LEU A 84 11.62 22.12 -3.86
C LEU A 84 11.72 21.62 -5.30
N THR A 85 12.82 20.97 -5.63
CA THR A 85 13.05 20.41 -6.99
C THR A 85 12.34 19.08 -7.20
N LYS A 86 11.98 18.37 -6.10
CA LYS A 86 11.42 17.01 -6.08
C LYS A 86 12.31 15.97 -6.77
N GLU A 87 13.61 16.19 -6.73
CA GLU A 87 14.57 15.25 -7.28
C GLU A 87 14.46 13.88 -6.59
N PRO A 88 14.31 12.77 -7.34
CA PRO A 88 14.10 11.44 -6.77
C PRO A 88 15.27 10.93 -5.93
N ALA A 89 15.01 10.51 -4.70
CA ALA A 89 15.98 9.90 -3.79
C ALA A 89 16.12 8.38 -4.05
N ILE A 90 16.56 7.99 -5.24
CA ILE A 90 16.57 6.58 -5.69
C ILE A 90 17.42 5.70 -4.79
N THR A 91 18.67 6.10 -4.52
CA THR A 91 19.61 5.32 -3.70
C THR A 91 19.12 5.16 -2.26
N GLN A 92 18.55 6.22 -1.67
CA GLN A 92 17.97 6.17 -0.33
C GLN A 92 16.75 5.24 -0.29
N THR A 93 15.94 5.26 -1.34
CA THR A 93 14.78 4.37 -1.45
C THR A 93 15.19 2.90 -1.43
N GLU A 94 16.23 2.54 -2.16
CA GLU A 94 16.75 1.16 -2.21
C GLU A 94 17.33 0.75 -0.86
N ARG A 95 18.14 1.58 -0.23
CA ARG A 95 18.70 1.32 1.11
C ARG A 95 17.62 1.13 2.17
N LEU A 96 16.56 1.95 2.13
CA LEU A 96 15.42 1.79 3.03
C LEU A 96 14.69 0.46 2.83
N ILE A 97 14.46 0.05 1.58
CA ILE A 97 13.82 -1.23 1.26
C ILE A 97 14.67 -2.39 1.82
N ASP A 98 15.98 -2.36 1.60
CA ASP A 98 16.91 -3.39 2.07
C ASP A 98 16.98 -3.44 3.61
N ASP A 99 17.04 -2.28 4.29
CA ASP A 99 17.04 -2.24 5.77
C ASP A 99 15.72 -2.72 6.37
N MET A 100 14.59 -2.38 5.75
CA MET A 100 13.27 -2.89 6.17
C MET A 100 13.15 -4.40 5.94
N LEU A 101 13.68 -4.92 4.83
CA LEU A 101 13.72 -6.35 4.58
C LEU A 101 14.59 -7.09 5.61
N ALA A 102 15.73 -6.53 6.01
CA ALA A 102 16.57 -7.06 7.07
C ALA A 102 15.85 -7.12 8.45
N ARG A 103 14.80 -6.32 8.61
CA ARG A 103 13.89 -6.33 9.79
C ARG A 103 12.66 -7.20 9.60
N ASN A 104 12.63 -8.05 8.56
CA ASN A 104 11.49 -8.90 8.17
C ASN A 104 10.23 -8.11 7.76
N ILE A 105 10.39 -6.89 7.26
CA ILE A 105 9.31 -6.05 6.74
C ILE A 105 9.49 -5.89 5.24
N LEU A 106 8.61 -6.52 4.47
CA LEU A 106 8.64 -6.45 3.00
C LEU A 106 7.89 -5.21 2.52
N ILE A 107 8.61 -4.31 1.84
CA ILE A 107 8.05 -3.12 1.20
C ILE A 107 8.30 -3.19 -0.31
N GLY A 108 7.28 -2.86 -1.10
CA GLY A 108 7.43 -2.69 -2.55
C GLY A 108 7.65 -1.24 -2.96
N LYS A 109 8.09 -1.03 -4.19
CA LYS A 109 8.10 0.30 -4.83
C LYS A 109 7.21 0.31 -6.09
N SER A 110 6.65 1.45 -6.45
CA SER A 110 5.87 1.66 -7.68
C SER A 110 6.62 2.45 -8.73
N THR A 111 7.45 3.40 -8.30
CA THR A 111 8.41 4.16 -9.10
C THR A 111 9.79 4.04 -8.44
N PRO A 112 10.88 4.50 -9.05
CA PRO A 112 12.21 4.38 -8.46
C PRO A 112 12.34 4.96 -7.05
N ASN A 113 11.52 5.97 -6.71
CA ASN A 113 11.58 6.70 -5.44
C ASN A 113 10.26 6.71 -4.64
N THR A 114 9.27 5.89 -5.01
CA THR A 114 8.00 5.82 -4.28
C THR A 114 7.79 4.44 -3.68
N LEU A 115 7.84 4.36 -2.37
CA LEU A 115 7.47 3.17 -1.61
C LEU A 115 5.96 2.92 -1.74
N LYS A 116 5.59 1.67 -1.93
CA LYS A 116 4.21 1.24 -2.08
C LYS A 116 3.82 0.32 -0.93
N LEU A 117 3.01 0.85 -0.02
CA LEU A 117 2.52 0.14 1.13
C LEU A 117 1.10 -0.37 0.86
N ARG A 118 0.91 -1.67 0.98
CA ARG A 118 -0.39 -2.34 0.84
C ARG A 118 -0.53 -3.43 1.90
N PRO A 119 -0.65 -3.02 3.17
CA PRO A 119 -0.80 -3.98 4.24
C PRO A 119 -2.17 -4.68 4.17
N PRO A 120 -2.32 -5.86 4.80
CA PRO A 120 -3.60 -6.55 4.91
C PRO A 120 -4.69 -5.69 5.56
N LEU A 121 -5.95 -5.85 5.13
CA LEU A 121 -7.10 -5.13 5.70
C LEU A 121 -7.33 -5.40 7.19
N ILE A 122 -6.79 -6.52 7.69
CA ILE A 122 -6.93 -6.94 9.09
C ILE A 122 -5.94 -6.27 10.05
N TRP A 123 -5.01 -5.45 9.55
CA TRP A 123 -4.09 -4.73 10.43
C TRP A 123 -4.84 -3.94 11.50
N SER A 124 -4.23 -3.89 12.68
CA SER A 124 -4.59 -3.02 13.79
C SER A 124 -3.63 -1.83 13.87
N ARG A 125 -3.82 -0.98 14.87
CA ARG A 125 -2.86 0.10 15.17
C ARG A 125 -1.50 -0.42 15.60
N ASP A 126 -1.46 -1.54 16.32
CA ASP A 126 -0.21 -2.10 16.83
C ASP A 126 0.72 -2.52 15.69
N GLU A 127 0.20 -3.12 14.60
CA GLU A 127 1.01 -3.43 13.41
C GLU A 127 1.46 -2.17 12.67
N VAL A 128 0.63 -1.13 12.65
CA VAL A 128 1.04 0.17 12.11
C VAL A 128 2.19 0.75 12.93
N ASP A 129 2.10 0.72 14.25
CA ASP A 129 3.13 1.24 15.16
C ASP A 129 4.45 0.48 15.03
N ILE A 130 4.39 -0.85 14.92
CA ILE A 130 5.58 -1.69 14.64
C ILE A 130 6.24 -1.25 13.33
N PHE A 131 5.44 -1.09 12.27
CA PHE A 131 5.93 -0.65 10.97
C PHE A 131 6.55 0.75 11.03
N VAL A 132 5.85 1.71 11.62
CA VAL A 132 6.28 3.12 11.71
C VAL A 132 7.57 3.26 12.53
N ASN A 133 7.69 2.54 13.65
CA ASN A 133 8.89 2.54 14.47
C ASN A 133 10.10 1.96 13.71
N ALA A 134 9.91 0.84 13.01
CA ALA A 134 10.97 0.26 12.18
C ALA A 134 11.38 1.19 11.02
N PHE A 135 10.41 1.89 10.43
CA PHE A 135 10.64 2.85 9.35
C PHE A 135 11.38 4.10 9.85
N ASP A 136 11.02 4.64 11.03
CA ASP A 136 11.73 5.73 11.71
C ASP A 136 13.19 5.37 11.99
N ASP A 137 13.43 4.20 12.56
CA ASP A 137 14.77 3.68 12.81
C ASP A 137 15.60 3.54 11.52
N SER A 138 14.96 3.10 10.43
CA SER A 138 15.60 2.96 9.13
C SER A 138 15.95 4.33 8.53
N LEU A 139 15.03 5.28 8.58
CA LEU A 139 15.26 6.67 8.15
C LEU A 139 16.43 7.32 8.90
N ARG A 140 16.49 7.12 10.21
CA ARG A 140 17.56 7.67 11.07
C ARG A 140 18.94 7.14 10.70
N ARG A 141 19.06 5.92 10.26
CA ARG A 141 20.34 5.31 9.83
C ARG A 141 20.84 5.79 8.47
N HIS A 142 19.91 6.26 7.62
CA HIS A 142 20.21 6.63 6.24
C HIS A 142 20.04 8.12 5.95
N GLN A 143 20.11 8.94 7.00
CA GLN A 143 20.20 10.42 6.88
C GLN A 143 21.51 10.88 6.26
#